data_e5d247b1c54569acbce941ef3187e320
#
_entry.id   e5d247b1c54569acbce941ef3187e320
#
_cell.length_a   1.000
_cell.length_b   1.000
_cell.length_c   1.000
_cell.angle_alpha   90.00
_cell.angle_beta   90.00
_cell.angle_gamma   90.00
#
_symmetry.space_group_name_H-M   'P 1'
#
loop_
_entity.id
_entity.type
_entity.pdbx_description
1 polymer ?
#
loop_
_entity_poly.entity_id
_entity_poly.type
_entity_poly.pdbx_seq_one_letter_code
_entity_poly.pdbx_strand_id
1 'polypeptide(L)'
;MKDKLQDYVLTIPNVLTDSLCEKIIKELEVCNWKTHIFYYHREGTSKLQGKDPENTFDKTPSSQLLQEVVWKAIHKYILEEFNFPWFESWEGFSLPKFNRYHENTLMKEHCDHIHSQFEGKRRGIPILSVIGSLNNNYEGGELIMFPDKEYKIKAGEILIFPSNFLYPHKVMPVTKGTRYTYLSWVY
;
A
#
# COMPACT_ATOMS: atom_id res chain seq x y z
N MET A 1 25.05 0.87 -3.59
CA MET A 1 24.03 1.27 -2.59
C MET A 1 23.66 2.73 -2.82
N LYS A 2 22.41 3.11 -2.58
CA LYS A 2 21.99 4.52 -2.61
C LYS A 2 22.36 5.17 -1.27
N ASP A 3 22.66 6.46 -1.27
CA ASP A 3 23.15 7.16 -0.08
C ASP A 3 22.03 7.65 0.84
N LYS A 4 20.82 7.80 0.31
CA LYS A 4 19.66 8.33 1.05
C LYS A 4 18.51 7.32 1.06
N LEU A 5 17.78 7.22 2.18
CA LEU A 5 16.60 6.34 2.32
C LEU A 5 15.54 6.59 1.25
N GLN A 6 15.29 7.85 0.92
CA GLN A 6 14.32 8.24 -0.10
C GLN A 6 14.66 7.72 -1.51
N ASP A 7 15.91 7.38 -1.77
CA ASP A 7 16.35 6.85 -3.07
C ASP A 7 15.97 5.38 -3.26
N TYR A 8 15.46 4.71 -2.18
CA TYR A 8 14.88 3.36 -2.23
C TYR A 8 13.35 3.38 -2.36
N VAL A 9 12.75 4.54 -2.54
CA VAL A 9 11.32 4.67 -2.85
C VAL A 9 11.18 4.84 -4.35
N LEU A 10 10.52 3.87 -5.00
CA LEU A 10 10.35 3.83 -6.46
C LEU A 10 8.88 4.04 -6.82
N THR A 11 8.60 5.00 -7.70
CA THR A 11 7.30 5.12 -8.37
C THR A 11 7.38 4.50 -9.77
N ILE A 12 6.48 3.58 -10.06
CA ILE A 12 6.35 2.92 -11.37
C ILE A 12 5.07 3.44 -12.03
N PRO A 13 5.19 4.22 -13.11
CA PRO A 13 4.04 4.79 -13.81
C PRO A 13 3.37 3.77 -14.74
N ASN A 14 2.11 4.02 -15.07
CA ASN A 14 1.36 3.35 -16.14
C ASN A 14 1.28 1.82 -16.02
N VAL A 15 1.18 1.29 -14.79
CA VAL A 15 1.01 -0.16 -14.56
C VAL A 15 -0.43 -0.62 -14.80
N LEU A 16 -1.39 0.29 -14.69
CA LEU A 16 -2.80 0.11 -15.05
C LEU A 16 -3.25 1.28 -15.93
N THR A 17 -4.18 1.01 -16.83
CA THR A 17 -4.88 2.07 -17.59
C THR A 17 -5.99 2.68 -16.74
N ASP A 18 -6.41 3.90 -17.06
CA ASP A 18 -7.52 4.57 -16.37
C ASP A 18 -8.80 3.72 -16.43
N SER A 19 -9.08 3.10 -17.57
CA SER A 19 -10.26 2.23 -17.74
C SER A 19 -10.21 0.97 -16.86
N LEU A 20 -9.02 0.40 -16.61
CA LEU A 20 -8.86 -0.70 -15.68
C LEU A 20 -9.03 -0.24 -14.23
N CYS A 21 -8.51 0.93 -13.88
CA CYS A 21 -8.70 1.53 -12.56
C CYS A 21 -10.19 1.76 -12.27
N GLU A 22 -10.92 2.35 -13.21
CA GLU A 22 -12.38 2.55 -13.10
C GLU A 22 -13.13 1.22 -12.96
N LYS A 23 -12.77 0.21 -13.76
CA LYS A 23 -13.35 -1.13 -13.67
C LYS A 23 -13.13 -1.73 -12.28
N ILE A 24 -11.91 -1.66 -11.75
CA ILE A 24 -11.59 -2.19 -10.42
C ILE A 24 -12.41 -1.47 -9.34
N ILE A 25 -12.53 -0.15 -9.41
CA ILE A 25 -13.36 0.61 -8.46
C ILE A 25 -14.81 0.15 -8.50
N LYS A 26 -15.40 -0.06 -9.68
CA LYS A 26 -16.77 -0.60 -9.81
C LYS A 26 -16.91 -2.00 -9.20
N GLU A 27 -15.90 -2.86 -9.36
CA GLU A 27 -15.89 -4.18 -8.72
C GLU A 27 -15.84 -4.08 -7.19
N LEU A 28 -15.19 -3.04 -6.66
CA LEU A 28 -15.06 -2.80 -5.22
C LEU A 28 -16.35 -2.27 -4.58
N GLU A 29 -17.29 -1.72 -5.34
CA GLU A 29 -18.57 -1.20 -4.80
C GLU A 29 -19.43 -2.27 -4.12
N VAL A 30 -19.27 -3.53 -4.53
CA VAL A 30 -20.04 -4.66 -3.97
C VAL A 30 -19.29 -5.44 -2.90
N CYS A 31 -18.06 -5.03 -2.56
CA CYS A 31 -17.24 -5.69 -1.56
C CYS A 31 -17.66 -5.34 -0.13
N ASN A 32 -17.30 -6.23 0.82
CA ASN A 32 -17.53 -5.99 2.25
C ASN A 32 -16.41 -5.12 2.83
N TRP A 33 -16.71 -3.86 3.02
CA TRP A 33 -15.79 -2.92 3.62
C TRP A 33 -15.86 -2.94 5.13
N LYS A 34 -14.70 -2.88 5.79
CA LYS A 34 -14.56 -2.81 7.24
C LYS A 34 -13.71 -1.62 7.61
N THR A 35 -14.08 -0.91 8.66
CA THR A 35 -13.25 0.15 9.21
C THR A 35 -11.88 -0.41 9.59
N HIS A 36 -10.82 0.28 9.18
CA HIS A 36 -9.46 -0.11 9.52
C HIS A 36 -9.23 0.03 11.02
N ILE A 37 -8.61 -0.98 11.63
CA ILE A 37 -8.31 -1.02 13.07
C ILE A 37 -6.81 -1.13 13.23
N PHE A 38 -6.23 -0.28 14.07
CA PHE A 38 -4.81 -0.32 14.42
C PHE A 38 -4.57 -1.19 15.64
N TYR A 39 -3.54 -2.04 15.56
CA TYR A 39 -3.07 -2.80 16.70
C TYR A 39 -1.96 -2.04 17.43
N TYR A 40 -2.13 -1.81 18.72
CA TYR A 40 -1.17 -1.13 19.58
C TYR A 40 -0.36 -2.15 20.39
N HIS A 41 0.85 -2.45 19.95
CA HIS A 41 1.70 -3.48 20.55
C HIS A 41 1.99 -3.27 22.04
N ARG A 42 2.23 -2.03 22.45
CA ARG A 42 2.49 -1.71 23.87
C ARG A 42 1.30 -1.97 24.78
N GLU A 43 0.11 -1.94 24.24
CA GLU A 43 -1.14 -2.09 24.99
C GLU A 43 -1.78 -3.46 24.75
N GLY A 44 -1.29 -4.24 23.78
CA GLY A 44 -1.85 -5.55 23.43
C GLY A 44 -3.28 -5.49 22.90
N THR A 45 -3.73 -4.37 22.35
CA THR A 45 -5.11 -4.14 21.97
C THR A 45 -5.25 -3.46 20.62
N SER A 46 -6.40 -3.64 19.97
CA SER A 46 -6.78 -2.97 18.73
C SER A 46 -7.74 -1.83 19.02
N LYS A 47 -7.52 -0.67 18.41
CA LYS A 47 -8.36 0.53 18.60
C LYS A 47 -8.67 1.21 17.28
N LEU A 48 -9.87 1.80 17.20
CA LEU A 48 -10.23 2.80 16.22
C LEU A 48 -9.60 4.15 16.61
N GLN A 49 -9.22 4.92 15.59
CA GLN A 49 -8.63 6.26 15.79
C GLN A 49 -9.66 7.38 15.55
N GLY A 50 -10.87 7.01 15.11
CA GLY A 50 -12.02 7.92 14.92
C GLY A 50 -12.09 8.62 13.56
N LYS A 51 -11.04 8.49 12.74
CA LYS A 51 -10.98 8.99 11.35
C LYS A 51 -10.37 7.94 10.43
N ASP A 52 -10.67 6.69 10.71
CA ASP A 52 -10.04 5.55 10.07
C ASP A 52 -10.61 5.31 8.67
N PRO A 53 -9.78 4.95 7.68
CA PRO A 53 -10.24 4.53 6.38
C PRO A 53 -10.92 3.16 6.49
N GLU A 54 -11.53 2.74 5.40
CA GLU A 54 -12.06 1.38 5.28
C GLU A 54 -11.13 0.51 4.44
N ASN A 55 -11.18 -0.78 4.70
CA ASN A 55 -10.43 -1.77 3.92
C ASN A 55 -11.25 -3.02 3.64
N THR A 56 -10.85 -3.74 2.59
CA THR A 56 -11.38 -5.06 2.26
C THR A 56 -10.27 -5.95 1.71
N PHE A 57 -10.41 -7.25 1.97
CA PHE A 57 -9.59 -8.32 1.39
C PHE A 57 -10.40 -9.19 0.43
N ASP A 58 -11.60 -8.74 0.06
CA ASP A 58 -12.46 -9.49 -0.84
C ASP A 58 -11.77 -9.64 -2.20
N LYS A 59 -11.92 -10.82 -2.78
CA LYS A 59 -11.46 -11.07 -4.14
C LYS A 59 -12.43 -10.46 -5.13
N THR A 60 -11.90 -9.68 -6.06
CA THR A 60 -12.64 -9.13 -7.20
C THR A 60 -12.29 -9.88 -8.49
N PRO A 61 -13.06 -9.77 -9.56
CA PRO A 61 -12.69 -10.31 -10.88
C PRO A 61 -11.31 -9.85 -11.36
N SER A 62 -10.87 -8.66 -10.97
CA SER A 62 -9.55 -8.11 -11.33
C SER A 62 -8.42 -8.52 -10.38
N SER A 63 -8.67 -9.30 -9.33
CA SER A 63 -7.65 -9.66 -8.33
C SER A 63 -6.45 -10.39 -8.91
N GLN A 64 -6.66 -11.28 -9.89
CA GLN A 64 -5.55 -11.99 -10.56
C GLN A 64 -4.70 -11.02 -11.38
N LEU A 65 -5.31 -10.13 -12.15
CA LEU A 65 -4.60 -9.10 -12.91
C LEU A 65 -3.75 -8.24 -11.96
N LEU A 66 -4.31 -7.82 -10.82
CA LEU A 66 -3.57 -7.02 -9.84
C LEU A 66 -2.39 -7.78 -9.25
N GLN A 67 -2.51 -9.09 -9.01
CA GLN A 67 -1.37 -9.90 -8.57
C GLN A 67 -0.24 -9.92 -9.62
N GLU A 68 -0.58 -10.08 -10.90
CA GLU A 68 0.40 -10.03 -11.98
C GLU A 68 1.09 -8.67 -12.10
N VAL A 69 0.32 -7.58 -11.94
CA VAL A 69 0.83 -6.21 -11.94
C VAL A 69 1.77 -5.99 -10.75
N VAL A 70 1.38 -6.40 -9.55
CA VAL A 70 2.20 -6.31 -8.33
C VAL A 70 3.48 -7.13 -8.50
N TRP A 71 3.38 -8.36 -9.01
CA TRP A 71 4.56 -9.21 -9.27
C TRP A 71 5.56 -8.52 -10.22
N LYS A 72 5.09 -7.98 -11.35
CA LYS A 72 5.94 -7.24 -12.30
C LYS A 72 6.60 -6.02 -11.67
N ALA A 73 5.87 -5.30 -10.82
CA ALA A 73 6.40 -4.15 -10.11
C ALA A 73 7.50 -4.54 -9.10
N ILE A 74 7.30 -5.64 -8.36
CA ILE A 74 8.30 -6.21 -7.45
C ILE A 74 9.55 -6.65 -8.22
N HIS A 75 9.37 -7.38 -9.33
CA HIS A 75 10.46 -7.82 -10.20
C HIS A 75 11.28 -6.63 -10.69
N LYS A 76 10.59 -5.57 -11.18
CA LYS A 76 11.26 -4.34 -11.60
C LYS A 76 12.07 -3.70 -10.48
N TYR A 77 11.50 -3.59 -9.28
CA TYR A 77 12.18 -3.03 -8.12
C TYR A 77 13.44 -3.83 -7.75
N ILE A 78 13.31 -5.15 -7.60
CA ILE A 78 14.36 -6.01 -7.07
C ILE A 78 15.47 -6.25 -8.10
N LEU A 79 15.11 -6.57 -9.34
CA LEU A 79 16.07 -7.08 -10.33
C LEU A 79 16.54 -6.02 -11.34
N GLU A 80 15.69 -5.07 -11.69
CA GLU A 80 16.05 -4.06 -12.70
C GLU A 80 16.61 -2.79 -12.06
N GLU A 81 15.92 -2.23 -11.05
CA GLU A 81 16.28 -0.93 -10.48
C GLU A 81 17.41 -1.04 -9.45
N PHE A 82 17.32 -1.98 -8.53
CA PHE A 82 18.29 -2.10 -7.44
C PHE A 82 19.28 -3.24 -7.64
N ASN A 83 18.87 -4.36 -8.17
CA ASN A 83 19.70 -5.53 -8.53
C ASN A 83 20.77 -5.84 -7.48
N PHE A 84 20.38 -5.94 -6.21
CA PHE A 84 21.30 -6.25 -5.14
C PHE A 84 21.66 -7.75 -5.14
N PRO A 85 22.95 -8.13 -5.22
CA PRO A 85 23.36 -9.53 -5.25
C PRO A 85 22.96 -10.34 -4.00
N TRP A 86 22.66 -9.65 -2.89
CA TRP A 86 22.24 -10.26 -1.62
C TRP A 86 20.72 -10.26 -1.42
N PHE A 87 19.93 -9.73 -2.35
CA PHE A 87 18.49 -9.71 -2.26
C PHE A 87 17.88 -10.83 -3.12
N GLU A 88 18.33 -12.06 -2.85
CA GLU A 88 17.96 -13.23 -3.67
C GLU A 88 16.75 -14.00 -3.17
N SER A 89 16.33 -13.79 -1.92
CA SER A 89 15.28 -14.60 -1.33
C SER A 89 14.12 -13.76 -0.78
N TRP A 90 13.01 -13.84 -1.46
CA TRP A 90 11.71 -13.44 -0.96
C TRP A 90 10.73 -14.58 -1.26
N GLU A 91 9.85 -14.90 -0.30
CA GLU A 91 8.98 -16.08 -0.39
C GLU A 91 7.68 -15.81 -1.14
N GLY A 92 7.36 -14.53 -1.36
CA GLY A 92 6.14 -14.14 -2.04
C GLY A 92 5.63 -12.78 -1.62
N PHE A 93 4.36 -12.53 -1.94
CA PHE A 93 3.67 -11.29 -1.58
C PHE A 93 2.20 -11.58 -1.23
N SER A 94 1.62 -10.70 -0.44
CA SER A 94 0.23 -10.82 -0.02
C SER A 94 -0.72 -10.57 -1.19
N LEU A 95 -1.93 -11.14 -1.12
CA LEU A 95 -3.02 -10.71 -1.98
C LEU A 95 -3.28 -9.21 -1.76
N PRO A 96 -3.72 -8.48 -2.80
CA PRO A 96 -4.05 -7.08 -2.67
C PRO A 96 -5.12 -6.85 -1.59
N LYS A 97 -4.80 -5.97 -0.65
CA LYS A 97 -5.74 -5.37 0.28
C LYS A 97 -6.18 -4.05 -0.32
N PHE A 98 -7.46 -3.80 -0.40
CA PHE A 98 -7.96 -2.51 -0.88
C PHE A 98 -8.26 -1.59 0.30
N ASN A 99 -7.95 -0.30 0.13
CA ASN A 99 -8.31 0.75 1.07
C ASN A 99 -9.13 1.82 0.35
N ARG A 100 -10.15 2.35 1.04
CA ARG A 100 -10.85 3.57 0.61
C ARG A 100 -10.85 4.58 1.75
N TYR A 101 -10.55 5.81 1.36
CA TYR A 101 -10.48 6.95 2.26
C TYR A 101 -11.58 7.91 1.86
N HIS A 102 -12.63 8.00 2.66
CA HIS A 102 -13.67 9.01 2.51
C HIS A 102 -13.21 10.37 3.04
N GLU A 103 -13.97 11.40 2.82
CA GLU A 103 -13.69 12.72 3.38
C GLU A 103 -13.45 12.66 4.88
N ASN A 104 -12.47 13.42 5.35
CA ASN A 104 -11.99 13.47 6.73
C ASN A 104 -11.33 12.18 7.27
N THR A 105 -11.16 11.12 6.47
CA THR A 105 -10.39 9.95 6.89
C THR A 105 -8.92 10.11 6.55
N LEU A 106 -8.09 9.50 7.36
CA LEU A 106 -6.63 9.58 7.29
C LEU A 106 -5.99 8.26 7.75
N MET A 107 -4.69 8.08 7.51
CA MET A 107 -3.89 7.03 8.12
C MET A 107 -2.79 7.69 8.95
N LYS A 108 -2.79 7.46 10.26
CA LYS A 108 -1.75 8.00 11.15
C LYS A 108 -0.38 7.43 10.80
N GLU A 109 0.65 8.13 11.25
CA GLU A 109 2.03 7.70 11.03
C GLU A 109 2.29 6.31 11.62
N HIS A 110 2.81 5.43 10.77
CA HIS A 110 3.12 4.04 11.08
C HIS A 110 4.19 3.50 10.13
N CYS A 111 4.71 2.32 10.46
CA CYS A 111 5.47 1.49 9.54
C CYS A 111 4.65 0.24 9.22
N ASP A 112 4.83 -0.31 8.03
CA ASP A 112 4.16 -1.55 7.59
C ASP A 112 4.79 -2.82 8.20
N HIS A 113 5.72 -2.65 9.10
CA HIS A 113 6.35 -3.69 9.90
C HIS A 113 5.34 -4.25 10.92
N ILE A 114 4.41 -5.09 10.44
CA ILE A 114 3.24 -5.49 11.20
C ILE A 114 3.49 -6.82 11.91
N HIS A 115 3.37 -6.79 13.24
CA HIS A 115 3.47 -7.98 14.09
C HIS A 115 2.46 -9.10 13.71
N SER A 116 1.28 -8.75 13.24
CA SER A 116 0.26 -9.72 12.85
C SER A 116 0.61 -10.55 11.61
N GLN A 117 1.63 -10.18 10.84
CA GLN A 117 2.15 -11.02 9.75
C GLN A 117 3.09 -12.12 10.25
N PHE A 118 3.41 -12.16 11.54
CA PHE A 118 4.11 -13.29 12.16
C PHE A 118 3.19 -14.43 12.54
N GLU A 119 1.88 -14.23 12.53
CA GLU A 119 0.87 -15.20 12.92
C GLU A 119 0.21 -15.84 11.69
N GLY A 120 -0.11 -17.15 11.78
CA GLY A 120 -0.77 -17.88 10.71
C GLY A 120 0.17 -18.65 9.78
N LYS A 121 -0.32 -18.96 8.58
CA LYS A 121 0.40 -19.79 7.58
C LYS A 121 1.59 -19.06 6.94
N ARG A 122 1.55 -17.74 6.93
CA ARG A 122 2.62 -16.89 6.41
C ARG A 122 3.28 -16.18 7.57
N ARG A 123 4.53 -16.54 7.83
CA ARG A 123 5.35 -15.96 8.87
C ARG A 123 6.41 -15.11 8.20
N GLY A 124 6.48 -13.84 8.52
CA GLY A 124 7.54 -12.99 8.03
C GLY A 124 7.25 -11.51 8.28
N ILE A 125 8.32 -10.74 8.42
CA ILE A 125 8.24 -9.29 8.42
C ILE A 125 8.15 -8.87 6.96
N PRO A 126 7.22 -7.99 6.56
CA PRO A 126 7.26 -7.43 5.22
C PRO A 126 8.61 -6.76 4.97
N ILE A 127 9.20 -7.05 3.84
CA ILE A 127 10.45 -6.42 3.40
C ILE A 127 10.17 -5.23 2.48
N LEU A 128 9.12 -5.31 1.66
CA LEU A 128 8.67 -4.21 0.82
C LEU A 128 7.16 -3.98 0.95
N SER A 129 6.77 -2.71 0.89
CA SER A 129 5.39 -2.26 0.75
C SER A 129 5.16 -1.80 -0.68
N VAL A 130 4.05 -2.27 -1.26
CA VAL A 130 3.62 -1.96 -2.64
C VAL A 130 2.26 -1.29 -2.57
N ILE A 131 2.18 -0.02 -2.92
CA ILE A 131 0.94 0.77 -2.89
C ILE A 131 0.58 1.19 -4.31
N GLY A 132 -0.60 0.78 -4.80
CA GLY A 132 -1.13 1.25 -6.07
C GLY A 132 -2.31 2.20 -5.89
N SER A 133 -2.40 3.22 -6.74
CA SER A 133 -3.52 4.17 -6.75
C SER A 133 -4.50 3.82 -7.86
N LEU A 134 -5.81 3.93 -7.57
CA LEU A 134 -6.87 3.60 -8.52
C LEU A 134 -7.62 4.83 -9.05
N ASN A 135 -7.45 6.02 -8.44
CA ASN A 135 -8.14 7.21 -8.92
C ASN A 135 -7.37 8.51 -8.62
N ASN A 136 -7.81 9.59 -9.29
CA ASN A 136 -7.29 10.94 -9.13
C ASN A 136 -8.38 11.97 -8.74
N ASN A 137 -9.63 11.56 -8.71
CA ASN A 137 -10.79 12.45 -8.49
C ASN A 137 -11.08 12.69 -7.01
N TYR A 138 -10.05 13.04 -6.25
CA TYR A 138 -10.12 13.43 -4.84
C TYR A 138 -9.12 14.55 -4.55
N GLU A 139 -9.27 15.23 -3.41
CA GLU A 139 -8.36 16.26 -2.90
C GLU A 139 -7.88 15.86 -1.50
N GLY A 140 -6.64 16.24 -1.13
CA GLY A 140 -5.99 15.75 0.09
C GLY A 140 -5.48 14.32 -0.07
N GLY A 141 -5.34 13.58 1.03
CA GLY A 141 -4.95 12.19 1.03
C GLY A 141 -3.51 11.94 0.56
N GLU A 142 -2.63 12.91 0.72
CA GLU A 142 -1.21 12.81 0.37
C GLU A 142 -0.52 11.75 1.23
N LEU A 143 0.34 10.95 0.61
CA LEU A 143 1.25 10.04 1.32
C LEU A 143 2.52 10.80 1.69
N ILE A 144 2.80 10.90 2.98
CA ILE A 144 3.95 11.65 3.51
C ILE A 144 4.94 10.69 4.16
N MET A 145 6.24 10.87 3.84
CA MET A 145 7.40 10.22 4.47
C MET A 145 8.53 11.23 4.68
N PHE A 146 9.54 10.94 5.51
CA PHE A 146 10.85 11.60 5.67
C PHE A 146 10.87 13.10 5.99
N PRO A 147 10.44 13.55 7.09
CA PRO A 147 9.15 13.55 7.73
C PRO A 147 8.08 14.27 6.90
N ASP A 148 8.47 15.08 5.88
CA ASP A 148 7.58 15.99 5.16
C ASP A 148 7.59 15.76 3.63
N LYS A 149 8.25 14.72 3.14
CA LYS A 149 8.27 14.45 1.70
C LYS A 149 6.96 13.85 1.24
N GLU A 150 6.29 14.54 0.36
CA GLU A 150 5.06 14.11 -0.29
C GLU A 150 5.36 13.17 -1.46
N TYR A 151 4.61 12.06 -1.51
CA TYR A 151 4.58 11.15 -2.64
C TYR A 151 3.19 11.15 -3.26
N LYS A 152 3.07 11.79 -4.42
CA LYS A 152 1.85 11.76 -5.24
C LYS A 152 1.86 10.52 -6.11
N ILE A 153 0.89 9.65 -5.91
CA ILE A 153 0.69 8.44 -6.71
C ILE A 153 -0.58 8.66 -7.52
N LYS A 154 -0.45 8.75 -8.84
CA LYS A 154 -1.59 8.91 -9.75
C LYS A 154 -2.29 7.59 -9.99
N ALA A 155 -3.53 7.65 -10.48
CA ALA A 155 -4.24 6.46 -10.94
C ALA A 155 -3.38 5.65 -11.90
N GLY A 156 -3.32 4.33 -11.69
CA GLY A 156 -2.50 3.42 -12.50
C GLY A 156 -1.01 3.42 -12.18
N GLU A 157 -0.56 4.13 -11.14
CA GLU A 157 0.83 4.09 -10.68
C GLU A 157 0.97 3.21 -9.43
N ILE A 158 2.16 2.66 -9.24
CA ILE A 158 2.59 1.94 -8.03
C ILE A 158 3.76 2.67 -7.39
N LEU A 159 3.73 2.77 -6.06
CA LEU A 159 4.85 3.14 -5.21
C LEU A 159 5.35 1.89 -4.47
N ILE A 160 6.68 1.65 -4.49
CA ILE A 160 7.33 0.57 -3.73
C ILE A 160 8.41 1.16 -2.85
N PHE A 161 8.49 0.69 -1.61
CA PHE A 161 9.48 1.11 -0.64
C PHE A 161 9.72 0.01 0.42
N PRO A 162 10.87 0.03 1.14
CA PRO A 162 11.12 -0.90 2.24
C PRO A 162 10.11 -0.73 3.37
N SER A 163 9.62 -1.85 3.93
CA SER A 163 8.57 -1.84 4.98
C SER A 163 9.09 -1.61 6.40
N ASN A 164 10.39 -1.45 6.60
CA ASN A 164 11.00 -1.41 7.92
C ASN A 164 10.78 -0.07 8.66
N PHE A 165 11.24 0.00 9.91
CA PHE A 165 11.08 1.16 10.81
C PHE A 165 11.74 2.46 10.33
N LEU A 166 12.58 2.43 9.29
CA LEU A 166 13.18 3.63 8.70
C LEU A 166 12.24 4.32 7.69
N TYR A 167 11.09 3.71 7.37
CA TYR A 167 10.11 4.24 6.42
C TYR A 167 8.75 4.48 7.08
N PRO A 168 8.71 5.28 8.18
CA PRO A 168 7.42 5.70 8.72
C PRO A 168 6.70 6.56 7.69
N HIS A 169 5.40 6.35 7.58
CA HIS A 169 4.57 7.08 6.64
C HIS A 169 3.16 7.29 7.17
N LYS A 170 2.49 8.31 6.63
CA LYS A 170 1.11 8.66 6.96
C LYS A 170 0.35 9.05 5.71
N VAL A 171 -0.96 8.94 5.75
CA VAL A 171 -1.85 9.52 4.72
C VAL A 171 -2.60 10.67 5.35
N MET A 172 -2.48 11.84 4.74
CA MET A 172 -3.17 13.06 5.18
C MET A 172 -4.68 12.92 4.97
N PRO A 173 -5.51 13.71 5.66
CA PRO A 173 -6.95 13.66 5.48
C PRO A 173 -7.35 13.89 4.02
N VAL A 174 -8.25 13.06 3.51
CA VAL A 174 -8.96 13.37 2.25
C VAL A 174 -9.91 14.52 2.53
N THR A 175 -9.80 15.61 1.76
CA THR A 175 -10.59 16.82 1.96
C THR A 175 -11.82 16.88 1.06
N LYS A 176 -11.82 16.11 -0.05
CA LYS A 176 -12.96 16.00 -0.97
C LYS A 176 -12.91 14.70 -1.75
N GLY A 177 -14.06 14.07 -1.93
CA GLY A 177 -14.19 12.83 -2.70
C GLY A 177 -13.74 11.58 -1.92
N THR A 178 -13.38 10.54 -2.65
CA THR A 178 -12.92 9.26 -2.07
C THR A 178 -11.66 8.79 -2.78
N ARG A 179 -10.61 8.51 -2.01
CA ARG A 179 -9.36 7.95 -2.51
C ARG A 179 -9.39 6.43 -2.43
N TYR A 180 -9.12 5.75 -3.55
CA TYR A 180 -9.04 4.29 -3.64
C TYR A 180 -7.61 3.85 -3.91
N THR A 181 -7.11 2.87 -3.12
CA THR A 181 -5.79 2.27 -3.30
C THR A 181 -5.85 0.76 -3.09
N TYR A 182 -4.85 0.08 -3.61
CA TYR A 182 -4.55 -1.30 -3.21
C TYR A 182 -3.14 -1.39 -2.64
N LEU A 183 -2.95 -2.34 -1.73
CA LEU A 183 -1.72 -2.53 -0.98
C LEU A 183 -1.36 -4.01 -0.96
N SER A 184 -0.08 -4.30 -1.18
CA SER A 184 0.48 -5.64 -1.03
C SER A 184 1.81 -5.56 -0.30
N TRP A 185 2.17 -6.60 0.43
CA TRP A 185 3.44 -6.70 1.15
C TRP A 185 4.26 -7.89 0.63
N VAL A 186 5.54 -7.65 0.40
CA VAL A 186 6.53 -8.67 0.04
C VAL A 186 7.19 -9.19 1.32
N TYR A 187 7.40 -10.48 1.44
CA TYR A 187 7.99 -11.16 2.61
C TYR A 187 8.88 -12.32 2.19
#